data_b93d43625f93ac5ce051a5eab038199f
#
_entry.id   b93d43625f93ac5ce051a5eab038199f
#
_cell.length_a   1.000
_cell.length_b   1.000
_cell.length_c   1.000
_cell.angle_alpha   90.00
_cell.angle_beta   90.00
_cell.angle_gamma   90.00
#
_symmetry.space_group_name_H-M   'P 1'
#
loop_
_entity.id
_entity.type
_entity.pdbx_description
1 polymer ?
#
loop_
_entity_poly.entity_id
_entity_poly.type
_entity_poly.pdbx_seq_one_letter_code
_entity_poly.pdbx_strand_id
1 'polypeptide(L)'
;MAAANGERAPAFTSEELEKLVDGVLPQYALLYGPPDQQVSAHQKVDIWRAIAKEVRDLGVHVRRGTHCRKRWEDIRCGTRKTAESLLGMASQPRRGAGRTLTPLMSRILAVAYPDLDGRLRTSQQTQGGEYQHILLSLCAVEASGWGRRVVGDIRPGRFL
;
A
#
# COMPACT_ATOMS: atom_id res chain seq x y z
N MET A 1 37.98 -11.49 30.31
CA MET A 1 37.43 -10.54 29.34
C MET A 1 36.25 -11.22 28.65
N ALA A 2 35.03 -10.91 29.07
CA ALA A 2 33.82 -11.47 28.47
C ALA A 2 33.59 -10.79 27.10
N ALA A 3 33.61 -11.58 26.02
CA ALA A 3 33.21 -11.14 24.72
C ALA A 3 31.73 -10.72 24.80
N ALA A 4 31.46 -9.43 24.62
CA ALA A 4 30.10 -8.91 24.47
C ALA A 4 29.48 -9.57 23.22
N ASN A 5 28.70 -10.62 23.46
CA ASN A 5 27.82 -11.17 22.44
C ASN A 5 27.03 -10.02 21.88
N GLY A 6 27.24 -9.70 20.60
CA GLY A 6 26.55 -8.65 19.89
C GLY A 6 25.05 -8.94 19.83
N GLU A 7 24.36 -8.61 20.90
CA GLU A 7 22.91 -8.75 21.00
C GLU A 7 22.28 -7.97 19.85
N ARG A 8 21.64 -8.68 18.92
CA ARG A 8 21.00 -8.06 17.76
C ARG A 8 19.93 -7.12 18.29
N ALA A 9 20.02 -5.86 17.89
CA ALA A 9 18.99 -4.88 18.24
C ALA A 9 17.59 -5.46 17.94
N PRO A 10 16.64 -5.37 18.89
CA PRO A 10 15.30 -5.93 18.71
C PRO A 10 14.62 -5.34 17.48
N ALA A 11 13.66 -6.10 16.90
CA ALA A 11 12.89 -5.65 15.75
C ALA A 11 12.13 -4.34 16.07
N PHE A 12 11.88 -3.52 15.05
CA PHE A 12 11.05 -2.32 15.19
C PHE A 12 9.59 -2.73 15.43
N THR A 13 8.93 -2.11 16.39
CA THR A 13 7.49 -2.28 16.61
C THR A 13 6.68 -1.54 15.54
N SER A 14 5.38 -1.80 15.43
CA SER A 14 4.50 -1.09 14.49
C SER A 14 4.48 0.41 14.77
N GLU A 15 4.41 0.80 16.05
CA GLU A 15 4.42 2.21 16.48
C GLU A 15 5.74 2.91 16.14
N GLU A 16 6.88 2.24 16.39
CA GLU A 16 8.19 2.75 15.98
C GLU A 16 8.29 2.93 14.46
N LEU A 17 7.67 2.04 13.67
CA LEU A 17 7.66 2.13 12.21
C LEU A 17 6.78 3.28 11.72
N GLU A 18 5.60 3.47 12.29
CA GLU A 18 4.74 4.59 11.97
C GLU A 18 5.43 5.92 12.29
N LYS A 19 6.01 6.05 13.48
CA LYS A 19 6.74 7.24 13.89
C LYS A 19 7.95 7.52 13.00
N LEU A 20 8.69 6.47 12.61
CA LEU A 20 9.78 6.58 11.66
C LEU A 20 9.31 7.14 10.30
N VAL A 21 8.22 6.60 9.76
CA VAL A 21 7.65 7.05 8.49
C VAL A 21 7.14 8.48 8.59
N ASP A 22 6.44 8.84 9.67
CA ASP A 22 5.97 10.20 9.94
C ASP A 22 7.10 11.22 9.99
N GLY A 23 8.25 10.85 10.53
CA GLY A 23 9.43 11.72 10.57
C GLY A 23 10.14 11.85 9.21
N VAL A 24 10.15 10.78 8.41
CA VAL A 24 10.89 10.77 7.13
C VAL A 24 10.10 11.40 5.99
N LEU A 25 8.78 11.16 5.86
CA LEU A 25 7.99 11.63 4.72
C LEU A 25 8.03 13.16 4.52
N PRO A 26 7.92 14.02 5.56
CA PRO A 26 8.03 15.47 5.40
C PRO A 26 9.43 15.91 4.95
N GLN A 27 10.46 15.14 5.29
CA GLN A 27 11.86 15.43 4.97
C GLN A 27 12.34 14.72 3.70
N TYR A 28 11.45 14.02 2.99
CA TYR A 28 11.82 13.11 1.90
C TYR A 28 12.58 13.83 0.78
N ALA A 29 12.12 15.01 0.36
CA ALA A 29 12.77 15.79 -0.68
C ALA A 29 14.19 16.23 -0.27
N LEU A 30 14.40 16.60 0.98
CA LEU A 30 15.71 16.97 1.52
C LEU A 30 16.68 15.80 1.62
N LEU A 31 16.15 14.60 1.88
CA LEU A 31 16.97 13.40 2.03
C LEU A 31 17.26 12.69 0.68
N TYR A 32 16.26 12.63 -0.21
CA TYR A 32 16.25 11.78 -1.41
C TYR A 32 15.79 12.48 -2.68
N GLY A 33 15.41 13.75 -2.62
CA GLY A 33 15.00 14.55 -3.79
C GLY A 33 16.13 14.76 -4.80
N PRO A 34 15.92 15.57 -5.83
CA PRO A 34 16.94 15.93 -6.79
C PRO A 34 18.10 16.67 -6.10
N PRO A 35 19.34 16.65 -6.69
CA PRO A 35 20.55 17.16 -6.04
C PRO A 35 20.47 18.61 -5.55
N ASP A 36 19.73 19.46 -6.26
CA ASP A 36 19.50 20.87 -5.94
C ASP A 36 18.62 21.08 -4.68
N GLN A 37 17.79 20.09 -4.34
CA GLN A 37 16.92 20.13 -3.16
C GLN A 37 17.51 19.38 -1.97
N GLN A 38 18.53 18.55 -2.18
CA GLN A 38 19.11 17.77 -1.10
C GLN A 38 19.97 18.64 -0.19
N VAL A 39 19.86 18.37 1.11
CA VAL A 39 20.74 18.96 2.11
C VAL A 39 22.11 18.30 2.12
N SER A 40 23.10 18.95 2.74
CA SER A 40 24.45 18.42 2.90
C SER A 40 24.47 17.09 3.66
N ALA A 41 25.55 16.33 3.52
CA ALA A 41 25.71 15.06 4.24
C ALA A 41 25.60 15.22 5.76
N HIS A 42 26.13 16.34 6.30
CA HIS A 42 26.06 16.63 7.74
C HIS A 42 24.59 16.86 8.18
N GLN A 43 23.87 17.69 7.45
CA GLN A 43 22.47 17.97 7.73
C GLN A 43 21.59 16.71 7.62
N LYS A 44 21.89 15.80 6.69
CA LYS A 44 21.21 14.49 6.63
C LYS A 44 21.42 13.69 7.91
N VAL A 45 22.62 13.72 8.49
CA VAL A 45 22.89 13.03 9.77
C VAL A 45 22.07 13.65 10.89
N ASP A 46 21.94 14.97 10.91
CA ASP A 46 21.16 15.66 11.95
C ASP A 46 19.66 15.38 11.83
N ILE A 47 19.13 15.32 10.60
CA ILE A 47 17.75 14.87 10.35
C ILE A 47 17.54 13.47 10.91
N TRP A 48 18.44 12.52 10.62
CA TRP A 48 18.33 11.16 11.13
C TRP A 48 18.46 11.06 12.64
N ARG A 49 19.24 11.94 13.26
CA ARG A 49 19.32 12.03 14.74
C ARG A 49 18.02 12.54 15.34
N ALA A 50 17.40 13.55 14.72
CA ALA A 50 16.11 14.09 15.16
C ALA A 50 15.01 13.03 15.07
N ILE A 51 14.88 12.34 13.93
CA ILE A 51 13.93 11.23 13.76
C ILE A 51 14.16 10.13 14.79
N ALA A 52 15.43 9.74 15.02
CA ALA A 52 15.75 8.72 16.01
C ALA A 52 15.41 9.16 17.44
N LYS A 53 15.47 10.45 17.75
CA LYS A 53 15.03 10.99 19.03
C LYS A 53 13.51 10.80 19.19
N GLU A 54 12.74 11.18 18.19
CA GLU A 54 11.26 11.00 18.21
C GLU A 54 10.85 9.54 18.37
N VAL A 55 11.54 8.62 17.70
CA VAL A 55 11.30 7.16 17.85
C VAL A 55 11.66 6.68 19.25
N ARG A 56 12.74 7.19 19.85
CA ARG A 56 13.13 6.85 21.23
C ARG A 56 12.16 7.39 22.28
N ASP A 57 11.53 8.53 22.00
CA ASP A 57 10.59 9.16 22.93
C ASP A 57 9.32 8.28 23.12
N LEU A 58 9.08 7.28 22.25
CA LEU A 58 8.10 6.23 22.47
C LEU A 58 8.48 5.27 23.60
N GLY A 59 9.73 5.28 24.07
CA GLY A 59 10.17 4.53 25.22
C GLY A 59 10.34 3.02 25.03
N VAL A 60 10.19 2.50 23.80
CA VAL A 60 10.26 1.05 23.53
C VAL A 60 11.72 0.58 23.47
N HIS A 61 12.54 1.20 22.64
CA HIS A 61 13.94 0.83 22.47
C HIS A 61 14.84 2.01 22.14
N VAL A 62 16.12 1.91 22.53
CA VAL A 62 17.13 2.92 22.18
C VAL A 62 17.53 2.75 20.71
N ARG A 63 17.00 3.63 19.83
CA ARG A 63 17.34 3.66 18.41
C ARG A 63 18.37 4.74 18.10
N ARG A 64 19.32 4.45 17.21
CA ARG A 64 20.26 5.43 16.66
C ARG A 64 19.83 5.85 15.27
N GLY A 65 20.23 7.04 14.80
CA GLY A 65 19.92 7.53 13.45
C GLY A 65 20.32 6.55 12.34
N THR A 66 21.44 5.85 12.49
CA THR A 66 21.88 4.80 11.56
C THR A 66 20.93 3.60 11.50
N HIS A 67 20.35 3.19 12.64
CA HIS A 67 19.35 2.11 12.68
C HIS A 67 18.05 2.54 12.01
N CYS A 68 17.58 3.76 12.27
CA CYS A 68 16.40 4.33 11.65
C CYS A 68 16.58 4.45 10.13
N ARG A 69 17.72 4.96 9.67
CA ARG A 69 18.05 5.05 8.24
C ARG A 69 18.05 3.68 7.57
N LYS A 70 18.74 2.69 8.15
CA LYS A 70 18.77 1.34 7.58
C LYS A 70 17.37 0.74 7.50
N ARG A 71 16.58 0.87 8.57
CA ARG A 71 15.20 0.36 8.60
C ARG A 71 14.32 1.04 7.56
N TRP A 72 14.46 2.34 7.37
CA TRP A 72 13.76 3.07 6.32
C TRP A 72 14.09 2.52 4.93
N GLU A 73 15.38 2.33 4.61
CA GLU A 73 15.80 1.77 3.33
C GLU A 73 15.20 0.38 3.07
N ASP A 74 15.18 -0.48 4.11
CA ASP A 74 14.57 -1.81 4.03
C ASP A 74 13.07 -1.73 3.71
N ILE A 75 12.32 -0.86 4.41
CA ILE A 75 10.89 -0.68 4.21
C ILE A 75 10.62 -0.09 2.82
N ARG A 76 11.33 0.95 2.44
CA ARG A 76 11.19 1.61 1.13
C ARG A 76 11.43 0.61 -0.01
N CYS A 77 12.49 -0.16 0.06
CA CYS A 77 12.81 -1.20 -0.92
C CYS A 77 11.73 -2.30 -0.94
N GLY A 78 11.26 -2.72 0.23
CA GLY A 78 10.17 -3.69 0.35
C GLY A 78 8.87 -3.21 -0.26
N THR A 79 8.50 -1.95 -0.02
CA THR A 79 7.31 -1.30 -0.59
C THR A 79 7.37 -1.28 -2.12
N ARG A 80 8.51 -0.86 -2.70
CA ARG A 80 8.71 -0.88 -4.15
C ARG A 80 8.52 -2.27 -4.74
N LYS A 81 9.18 -3.28 -4.16
CA LYS A 81 9.08 -4.68 -4.63
C LYS A 81 7.65 -5.23 -4.55
N THR A 82 6.91 -4.84 -3.53
CA THR A 82 5.50 -5.22 -3.38
C THR A 82 4.65 -4.57 -4.47
N ALA A 83 4.83 -3.27 -4.73
CA ALA A 83 4.14 -2.54 -5.78
C ALA A 83 4.43 -3.12 -7.18
N GLU A 84 5.71 -3.36 -7.51
CA GLU A 84 6.14 -4.00 -8.76
C GLU A 84 5.52 -5.41 -8.93
N SER A 85 5.43 -6.18 -7.85
CA SER A 85 4.80 -7.51 -7.86
C SER A 85 3.29 -7.43 -8.12
N LEU A 86 2.60 -6.45 -7.53
CA LEU A 86 1.17 -6.24 -7.76
C LEU A 86 0.86 -5.79 -9.18
N LEU A 87 1.77 -5.05 -9.82
CA LEU A 87 1.67 -4.65 -11.22
C LEU A 87 2.09 -5.75 -12.22
N GLY A 88 2.45 -6.93 -11.74
CA GLY A 88 2.95 -8.03 -12.59
C GLY A 88 4.31 -7.75 -13.24
N MET A 89 5.05 -6.74 -12.76
CA MET A 89 6.36 -6.35 -13.30
C MET A 89 7.53 -7.16 -12.74
N ALA A 90 7.30 -7.97 -11.72
CA ALA A 90 8.34 -8.76 -11.10
C ALA A 90 8.68 -9.98 -11.98
N SER A 91 9.95 -10.12 -12.32
CA SER A 91 10.49 -11.21 -13.17
C SER A 91 10.29 -12.62 -12.58
N GLN A 92 9.95 -12.73 -11.32
CA GLN A 92 9.58 -13.99 -10.65
C GLN A 92 8.50 -13.73 -9.60
N PRO A 93 7.27 -14.25 -9.80
CA PRO A 93 6.28 -14.25 -8.73
C PRO A 93 6.76 -15.19 -7.62
N ARG A 94 7.24 -14.64 -6.52
CA ARG A 94 7.49 -15.45 -5.32
C ARG A 94 6.17 -16.05 -4.87
N ARG A 95 6.06 -17.38 -4.96
CA ARG A 95 4.92 -18.16 -4.45
C ARG A 95 4.76 -17.83 -2.96
N GLY A 96 3.67 -17.21 -2.59
CA GLY A 96 3.31 -16.95 -1.19
C GLY A 96 2.39 -15.76 -1.05
N ALA A 97 1.19 -16.02 -0.54
CA ALA A 97 0.15 -15.15 0.01
C ALA A 97 -0.09 -13.82 -0.73
N GLY A 98 -1.32 -13.55 -1.08
CA GLY A 98 -1.75 -12.31 -1.70
C GLY A 98 -1.12 -11.10 -1.03
N ARG A 99 -0.10 -10.52 -1.68
CA ARG A 99 0.57 -9.34 -1.16
C ARG A 99 -0.37 -8.16 -1.35
N THR A 100 -0.87 -7.63 -0.28
CA THR A 100 -1.59 -6.37 -0.25
C THR A 100 -0.66 -5.26 0.24
N LEU A 101 -0.87 -4.05 -0.24
CA LEU A 101 -0.22 -2.88 0.32
C LEU A 101 -0.83 -2.59 1.69
N THR A 102 0.02 -2.49 2.70
CA THR A 102 -0.41 -1.96 4.00
C THR A 102 -0.64 -0.45 3.90
N PRO A 103 -1.45 0.16 4.79
CA PRO A 103 -1.64 1.61 4.82
C PRO A 103 -0.30 2.37 4.89
N LEU A 104 0.64 1.87 5.67
CA LEU A 104 1.99 2.43 5.78
C LEU A 104 2.75 2.40 4.44
N MET A 105 2.70 1.26 3.74
CA MET A 105 3.32 1.12 2.41
C MET A 105 2.67 2.05 1.38
N SER A 106 1.36 2.25 1.41
CA SER A 106 0.67 3.16 0.51
C SER A 106 1.13 4.61 0.70
N ARG A 107 1.34 5.05 1.95
CA ARG A 107 1.89 6.38 2.26
C ARG A 107 3.30 6.55 1.73
N ILE A 108 4.16 5.54 1.91
CA ILE A 108 5.53 5.54 1.40
C ILE A 108 5.53 5.57 -0.13
N LEU A 109 4.65 4.78 -0.77
CA LEU A 109 4.57 4.67 -2.21
C LEU A 109 4.20 6.01 -2.86
N ALA A 110 3.19 6.70 -2.32
CA ALA A 110 2.73 7.99 -2.81
C ALA A 110 3.83 9.06 -2.84
N VAL A 111 4.76 9.04 -1.88
CA VAL A 111 5.82 10.05 -1.77
C VAL A 111 7.11 9.59 -2.46
N ALA A 112 7.52 8.33 -2.24
CA ALA A 112 8.80 7.83 -2.71
C ALA A 112 8.77 7.29 -4.15
N TYR A 113 7.59 6.88 -4.64
CA TYR A 113 7.41 6.26 -5.96
C TYR A 113 6.08 6.66 -6.60
N PRO A 114 5.84 7.96 -6.89
CA PRO A 114 4.56 8.47 -7.38
C PRO A 114 4.10 7.79 -8.68
N ASP A 115 5.03 7.44 -9.57
CA ASP A 115 4.71 6.74 -10.82
C ASP A 115 4.12 5.34 -10.59
N LEU A 116 4.67 4.59 -9.62
CA LEU A 116 4.15 3.27 -9.25
C LEU A 116 2.80 3.38 -8.55
N ASP A 117 2.62 4.38 -7.68
CA ASP A 117 1.35 4.67 -7.01
C ASP A 117 0.25 4.99 -8.02
N GLY A 118 0.53 5.87 -8.99
CA GLY A 118 -0.41 6.21 -10.07
C GLY A 118 -0.83 4.99 -10.89
N ARG A 119 0.11 4.14 -11.27
CA ARG A 119 -0.16 2.91 -12.03
C ARG A 119 -1.00 1.91 -11.25
N LEU A 120 -0.75 1.75 -9.95
CA LEU A 120 -1.55 0.87 -9.10
C LEU A 120 -2.99 1.37 -8.96
N ARG A 121 -3.19 2.67 -8.75
CA ARG A 121 -4.53 3.29 -8.68
C ARG A 121 -5.30 3.09 -9.98
N THR A 122 -4.67 3.32 -11.13
CA THR A 122 -5.29 3.09 -12.43
C THR A 122 -5.67 1.63 -12.64
N SER A 123 -4.80 0.69 -12.28
CA SER A 123 -5.05 -0.75 -12.38
C SER A 123 -6.25 -1.19 -11.54
N GLN A 124 -6.41 -0.64 -10.34
CA GLN A 124 -7.54 -0.93 -9.45
C GLN A 124 -8.87 -0.35 -9.97
N GLN A 125 -8.84 0.84 -10.58
CA GLN A 125 -10.02 1.45 -11.18
C GLN A 125 -10.54 0.66 -12.38
N THR A 126 -9.66 0.12 -13.21
CA THR A 126 -10.04 -0.69 -14.37
C THR A 126 -10.74 -1.98 -13.95
N GLN A 127 -10.26 -2.65 -12.90
CA GLN A 127 -10.91 -3.86 -12.38
C GLN A 127 -12.27 -3.58 -11.71
N GLY A 128 -12.41 -2.45 -11.01
CA GLY A 128 -13.69 -2.04 -10.41
C GLY A 128 -14.75 -1.65 -11.43
N GLY A 129 -14.35 -1.06 -12.57
CA GLY A 129 -15.25 -0.64 -13.64
C GLY A 129 -15.89 -1.81 -14.39
N GLU A 130 -15.17 -2.90 -14.61
CA GLU A 130 -15.71 -4.09 -15.30
C GLU A 130 -16.81 -4.78 -14.48
N TYR A 131 -16.68 -4.88 -13.17
CA TYR A 131 -17.71 -5.47 -12.31
C TYR A 131 -18.99 -4.61 -12.26
N GLN A 132 -18.88 -3.29 -12.27
CA GLN A 132 -20.05 -2.42 -12.32
C GLN A 132 -20.78 -2.52 -13.66
N HIS A 133 -20.08 -2.63 -14.77
CA HIS A 133 -20.68 -2.79 -16.07
C HIS A 133 -21.40 -4.14 -16.22
N ILE A 134 -20.84 -5.21 -15.68
CA ILE A 134 -21.45 -6.55 -15.66
C ILE A 134 -22.70 -6.56 -14.77
N LEU A 135 -22.67 -5.95 -13.58
CA LEU A 135 -23.84 -5.87 -12.70
C LEU A 135 -24.98 -5.04 -13.33
N LEU A 136 -24.67 -3.91 -13.95
CA LEU A 136 -25.67 -3.09 -14.66
C LEU A 136 -26.23 -3.81 -15.88
N SER A 137 -25.41 -4.58 -16.61
CA SER A 137 -25.87 -5.41 -17.74
C SER A 137 -26.77 -6.55 -17.29
N LEU A 138 -26.48 -7.21 -16.16
CA LEU A 138 -27.34 -8.26 -15.59
C LEU A 138 -28.68 -7.71 -15.09
N CYS A 139 -28.69 -6.56 -14.43
CA CYS A 139 -29.93 -5.90 -14.01
C CYS A 139 -30.80 -5.42 -15.19
N ALA A 140 -30.18 -5.05 -16.31
CA ALA A 140 -30.92 -4.64 -17.51
C ALA A 140 -31.61 -5.82 -18.22
N VAL A 141 -31.05 -7.03 -18.12
CA VAL A 141 -31.66 -8.25 -18.72
C VAL A 141 -32.90 -8.71 -17.94
N GLU A 142 -32.93 -8.54 -16.62
CA GLU A 142 -34.09 -8.90 -15.82
C GLU A 142 -35.29 -7.93 -15.99
N ALA A 143 -35.03 -6.66 -16.32
CA ALA A 143 -36.08 -5.67 -16.52
C ALA A 143 -36.83 -5.84 -17.86
N SER A 144 -36.28 -6.55 -18.84
CA SER A 144 -36.90 -6.78 -20.16
C SER A 144 -37.69 -8.08 -20.30
N GLY A 145 -37.71 -8.93 -19.25
CA GLY A 145 -38.29 -10.27 -19.30
C GLY A 145 -39.72 -10.44 -18.76
N TRP A 146 -40.34 -9.40 -18.19
CA TRP A 146 -41.70 -9.49 -17.58
C TRP A 146 -42.73 -8.63 -18.29
N GLY A 147 -43.16 -9.08 -19.47
CA GLY A 147 -44.20 -8.36 -20.17
C GLY A 147 -44.83 -9.15 -21.31
N ARG A 148 -45.40 -10.33 -21.08
CA ARG A 148 -46.53 -10.88 -21.89
C ARG A 148 -47.10 -12.10 -21.17
N ARG A 149 -48.03 -11.87 -20.26
CA ARG A 149 -49.02 -12.90 -19.88
C ARG A 149 -50.14 -12.84 -20.88
N VAL A 150 -50.21 -13.88 -21.71
CA VAL A 150 -51.32 -14.13 -22.63
C VAL A 150 -52.53 -14.45 -21.77
N VAL A 151 -53.59 -13.62 -21.89
CA VAL A 151 -54.93 -13.91 -21.35
C VAL A 151 -55.52 -15.03 -22.19
N GLY A 152 -55.51 -16.25 -21.64
CA GLY A 152 -56.21 -17.37 -22.24
C GLY A 152 -57.72 -17.25 -22.05
N ASP A 153 -58.44 -17.23 -23.15
CA ASP A 153 -59.89 -17.19 -23.29
C ASP A 153 -60.52 -18.47 -22.65
N ILE A 154 -61.28 -18.30 -21.58
CA ILE A 154 -62.04 -19.37 -20.93
C ILE A 154 -63.45 -19.32 -21.52
N ARG A 155 -63.75 -20.25 -22.46
CA ARG A 155 -65.13 -20.50 -22.93
C ARG A 155 -65.88 -21.33 -21.87
N PRO A 156 -67.13 -20.99 -21.53
CA PRO A 156 -67.94 -21.78 -20.65
C PRO A 156 -68.58 -22.95 -21.44
N GLY A 157 -68.29 -24.19 -21.06
CA GLY A 157 -68.93 -25.41 -21.56
C GLY A 157 -70.37 -25.55 -21.01
N ARG A 158 -71.31 -25.77 -21.90
CA ARG A 158 -72.70 -26.17 -21.63
C ARG A 158 -72.72 -27.59 -21.09
N PHE A 159 -73.41 -27.75 -19.96
CA PHE A 159 -73.93 -29.07 -19.55
C PHE A 159 -75.36 -29.24 -20.07
N LEU A 160 -75.62 -30.41 -20.68
CA LEU A 160 -76.81 -31.18 -20.68
C LEU A 160 -76.58 -32.50 -19.99
#